data_d092c122c699268647c5a0cb3562e2ea
#
_entry.id   d092c122c699268647c5a0cb3562e2ea
#
_cell.length_a   1.000
_cell.length_b   1.000
_cell.length_c   1.000
_cell.angle_alpha   90.00
_cell.angle_beta   90.00
_cell.angle_gamma   90.00
#
_symmetry.space_group_name_H-M   'P 1'
#
loop_
_entity.id
_entity.type
_entity.pdbx_description
1 polymer ?
#
loop_
_entity_poly.entity_id
_entity_poly.type
_entity_poly.pdbx_seq_one_letter_code
_entity_poly.pdbx_strand_id
1 'polypeptide(L)'
;MARRPELRGLAAEQAGARASAKLAQQYLIPDIDFSIIRSHPYGEQAQYETGIGFGLPLFFWQHQRGQVAEARHRSSELAAQYRDVAAQVGEDLRNAYATASTSLRQAIYLRDELVPSAREAYRIASTSYSLGGASALEVIDAQRTLLDAQTQYAAALAAVNDAIADLERATGAPLSSIARGGSDAR
;
A
#
# COMPACT_ATOMS: atom_id res chain seq x y z
N MET A 1 7.12 5.50 -0.55
CA MET A 1 5.68 5.77 -0.58
C MET A 1 5.08 5.80 -1.99
N ALA A 2 5.71 6.41 -3.00
CA ALA A 2 5.17 6.49 -4.37
C ALA A 2 5.02 5.15 -5.15
N ARG A 3 5.45 4.03 -4.58
CA ARG A 3 5.40 2.71 -5.24
C ARG A 3 4.14 1.91 -4.92
N ARG A 4 3.36 2.31 -3.93
CA ARG A 4 2.12 1.63 -3.58
C ARG A 4 1.05 1.82 -4.65
N PRO A 5 0.42 0.74 -5.14
CA PRO A 5 -0.59 0.81 -6.21
C PRO A 5 -1.82 1.61 -5.80
N GLU A 6 -2.21 1.57 -4.52
CA GLU A 6 -3.35 2.32 -3.99
C GLU A 6 -3.16 3.85 -4.12
N LEU A 7 -1.97 4.35 -3.78
CA LEU A 7 -1.65 5.78 -3.92
C LEU A 7 -1.56 6.21 -5.39
N ARG A 8 -1.08 5.32 -6.26
CA ARG A 8 -1.04 5.59 -7.70
C ARG A 8 -2.45 5.61 -8.31
N GLY A 9 -3.33 4.70 -7.89
CA GLY A 9 -4.73 4.69 -8.29
C GLY A 9 -5.42 5.98 -7.91
N LEU A 10 -5.36 6.38 -6.64
CA LEU A 10 -5.95 7.64 -6.16
C LEU A 10 -5.38 8.88 -6.83
N ALA A 11 -4.08 8.89 -7.13
CA ALA A 11 -3.46 10.01 -7.88
C ALA A 11 -4.00 10.09 -9.31
N ALA A 12 -4.22 8.95 -9.98
CA ALA A 12 -4.81 8.90 -11.32
C ALA A 12 -6.29 9.33 -11.29
N GLU A 13 -7.07 8.87 -10.31
CA GLU A 13 -8.46 9.30 -10.11
C GLU A 13 -8.56 10.80 -9.85
N GLN A 14 -7.68 11.36 -9.03
CA GLN A 14 -7.61 12.79 -8.78
C GLN A 14 -7.27 13.57 -10.06
N ALA A 15 -6.36 13.07 -10.88
CA ALA A 15 -6.03 13.68 -12.17
C ALA A 15 -7.24 13.65 -13.12
N GLY A 16 -7.99 12.54 -13.17
CA GLY A 16 -9.25 12.41 -13.90
C GLY A 16 -10.31 13.40 -13.43
N ALA A 17 -10.53 13.50 -12.11
CA ALA A 17 -11.49 14.45 -11.55
C ALA A 17 -11.13 15.93 -11.86
N ARG A 18 -9.84 16.27 -11.84
CA ARG A 18 -9.36 17.61 -12.26
C ARG A 18 -9.61 17.87 -13.75
N ALA A 19 -9.41 16.87 -14.60
CA ALA A 19 -9.70 16.95 -16.03
C ALA A 19 -11.21 17.14 -16.27
N SER A 20 -12.06 16.38 -15.56
CA SER A 20 -13.52 16.53 -15.61
C SER A 20 -13.97 17.92 -15.14
N ALA A 21 -13.34 18.48 -14.10
CA ALA A 21 -13.65 19.84 -13.65
C ALA A 21 -13.27 20.90 -14.70
N LYS A 22 -12.17 20.70 -15.42
CA LYS A 22 -11.79 21.59 -16.55
C LYS A 22 -12.77 21.46 -17.71
N LEU A 23 -13.16 20.22 -18.06
CA LEU A 23 -14.12 19.94 -19.13
C LEU A 23 -15.47 20.60 -18.80
N ALA A 24 -15.96 20.46 -17.55
CA ALA A 24 -17.20 21.11 -17.11
C ALA A 24 -17.18 22.64 -17.26
N GLN A 25 -16.00 23.26 -17.16
CA GLN A 25 -15.84 24.70 -17.41
C GLN A 25 -15.86 25.05 -18.91
N GLN A 26 -15.45 24.14 -19.79
CA GLN A 26 -15.43 24.36 -21.25
C GLN A 26 -16.82 24.31 -21.88
N TYR A 27 -17.80 23.63 -21.26
CA TYR A 27 -19.20 23.66 -21.69
C TYR A 27 -19.86 25.05 -21.63
N LEU A 28 -19.16 26.09 -21.16
CA LEU A 28 -19.58 27.47 -21.22
C LEU A 28 -19.41 28.06 -22.66
N ILE A 29 -18.73 27.37 -23.56
CA ILE A 29 -18.56 27.75 -24.96
C ILE A 29 -19.78 27.25 -25.73
N PRO A 30 -20.54 28.11 -26.45
CA PRO A 30 -21.67 27.65 -27.25
C PRO A 30 -21.23 26.69 -28.34
N ASP A 31 -22.01 25.63 -28.54
CA ASP A 31 -21.76 24.64 -29.60
C ASP A 31 -22.04 25.28 -30.96
N ILE A 32 -21.13 25.13 -31.90
CA ILE A 32 -21.31 25.51 -33.32
C ILE A 32 -21.51 24.19 -34.10
N ASP A 33 -22.73 24.01 -34.60
CA ASP A 33 -23.10 22.88 -35.42
C ASP A 33 -22.91 23.23 -36.88
N PHE A 34 -22.10 22.46 -37.57
CA PHE A 34 -22.00 22.49 -39.03
C PHE A 34 -22.59 21.20 -39.58
N SER A 35 -23.68 21.29 -40.34
CA SER A 35 -24.35 20.14 -40.92
C SER A 35 -24.36 20.21 -42.46
N ILE A 36 -24.02 19.09 -43.08
CA ILE A 36 -24.20 18.85 -44.51
C ILE A 36 -25.14 17.68 -44.65
N ILE A 37 -26.36 17.94 -45.13
CA ILE A 37 -27.39 16.93 -45.34
C ILE A 37 -27.49 16.65 -46.83
N ARG A 38 -27.34 15.41 -47.22
CA ARG A 38 -27.63 14.95 -48.58
C ARG A 38 -28.97 14.23 -48.59
N SER A 39 -29.94 14.82 -49.22
CA SER A 39 -31.26 14.19 -49.43
C SER A 39 -31.42 13.67 -50.86
N HIS A 40 -32.00 12.48 -50.98
CA HIS A 40 -32.39 11.87 -52.25
C HIS A 40 -33.92 11.68 -52.26
N PRO A 41 -34.71 12.66 -52.70
CA PRO A 41 -36.13 12.45 -52.92
C PRO A 41 -36.32 11.46 -54.07
N TYR A 42 -37.33 10.60 -53.98
CA TYR A 42 -37.62 9.55 -54.99
C TYR A 42 -37.91 10.18 -56.36
N GLY A 43 -37.00 10.00 -57.33
CA GLY A 43 -37.16 10.50 -58.69
C GLY A 43 -36.51 11.86 -58.99
N GLU A 44 -35.81 12.47 -58.06
CA GLU A 44 -35.12 13.75 -58.25
C GLU A 44 -33.59 13.63 -58.08
N GLN A 45 -32.86 14.64 -58.55
CA GLN A 45 -31.40 14.71 -58.35
C GLN A 45 -31.05 14.95 -56.87
N ALA A 46 -29.89 14.42 -56.44
CA ALA A 46 -29.41 14.63 -55.07
C ALA A 46 -29.32 16.12 -54.72
N GLN A 47 -29.99 16.52 -53.68
CA GLN A 47 -29.93 17.87 -53.13
C GLN A 47 -28.98 17.89 -51.92
N TYR A 48 -28.12 18.92 -51.86
CA TYR A 48 -27.22 19.16 -50.75
C TYR A 48 -27.70 20.37 -49.97
N GLU A 49 -28.00 20.18 -48.70
CA GLU A 49 -28.33 21.26 -47.78
C GLU A 49 -27.15 21.50 -46.84
N THR A 50 -26.71 22.73 -46.74
CA THR A 50 -25.64 23.14 -45.82
C THR A 50 -26.24 24.03 -44.76
N GLY A 51 -26.11 23.61 -43.47
CA GLY A 51 -26.63 24.38 -42.35
C GLY A 51 -25.51 24.70 -41.37
N ILE A 52 -25.53 25.96 -40.86
CA ILE A 52 -24.73 26.40 -39.73
C ILE A 52 -25.71 26.71 -38.62
N GLY A 53 -25.61 25.96 -37.49
CA GLY A 53 -26.45 26.13 -36.30
C GLY A 53 -25.61 26.68 -35.16
N PHE A 54 -26.18 27.59 -34.38
CA PHE A 54 -25.64 28.07 -33.12
C PHE A 54 -26.60 27.63 -32.01
N GLY A 55 -26.18 26.64 -31.22
CA GLY A 55 -26.93 26.19 -30.04
C GLY A 55 -26.65 27.10 -28.84
N LEU A 56 -27.56 28.02 -28.52
CA LEU A 56 -27.51 28.81 -27.25
C LEU A 56 -28.55 28.23 -26.28
N PRO A 57 -28.18 27.34 -25.35
CA PRO A 57 -29.12 26.88 -24.34
C PRO A 57 -29.42 27.99 -23.32
N LEU A 58 -30.66 28.52 -23.36
CA LEU A 58 -31.10 29.70 -22.59
C LEU A 58 -31.07 29.52 -21.06
N PHE A 59 -30.95 28.27 -20.55
CA PHE A 59 -30.94 27.95 -19.12
C PHE A 59 -29.66 27.23 -18.67
N PHE A 60 -28.58 27.31 -19.43
CA PHE A 60 -27.37 26.51 -19.21
C PHE A 60 -26.61 26.86 -17.92
N TRP A 61 -26.68 28.09 -17.44
CA TRP A 61 -25.93 28.55 -16.27
C TRP A 61 -26.35 27.91 -14.94
N GLN A 62 -27.60 27.51 -14.77
CA GLN A 62 -28.04 26.85 -13.55
C GLN A 62 -27.57 25.39 -13.49
N HIS A 63 -27.67 24.65 -14.59
CA HIS A 63 -27.27 23.26 -14.64
C HIS A 63 -25.74 23.09 -14.63
N GLN A 64 -25.04 23.95 -15.33
CA GLN A 64 -23.59 23.91 -15.41
C GLN A 64 -22.88 24.34 -14.13
N ARG A 65 -23.42 25.34 -13.39
CA ARG A 65 -22.87 25.69 -12.07
C ARG A 65 -22.92 24.52 -11.11
N GLY A 66 -23.96 23.71 -11.14
CA GLY A 66 -24.07 22.48 -10.38
C GLY A 66 -22.99 21.46 -10.76
N GLN A 67 -22.83 21.19 -12.06
CA GLN A 67 -21.82 20.24 -12.57
C GLN A 67 -20.38 20.68 -12.26
N VAL A 68 -20.08 21.98 -12.41
CA VAL A 68 -18.76 22.53 -12.06
C VAL A 68 -18.51 22.44 -10.55
N ALA A 69 -19.52 22.74 -9.73
CA ALA A 69 -19.42 22.61 -8.27
C ALA A 69 -19.21 21.13 -7.87
N GLU A 70 -19.99 20.21 -8.42
CA GLU A 70 -19.85 18.78 -8.21
C GLU A 70 -18.45 18.28 -8.57
N ALA A 71 -17.96 18.61 -9.77
CA ALA A 71 -16.62 18.20 -10.21
C ALA A 71 -15.51 18.76 -9.32
N ARG A 72 -15.65 19.99 -8.81
CA ARG A 72 -14.72 20.59 -7.85
C ARG A 72 -14.76 19.88 -6.50
N HIS A 73 -15.95 19.62 -5.97
CA HIS A 73 -16.11 18.89 -4.70
C HIS A 73 -15.58 17.47 -4.81
N ARG A 74 -15.81 16.77 -5.93
CA ARG A 74 -15.24 15.45 -6.19
C ARG A 74 -13.71 15.50 -6.23
N SER A 75 -13.11 16.50 -6.86
CA SER A 75 -11.65 16.67 -6.85
C SER A 75 -11.10 16.95 -5.45
N SER A 76 -11.79 17.70 -4.61
CA SER A 76 -11.38 17.99 -3.22
C SER A 76 -11.55 16.76 -2.31
N GLU A 77 -12.60 15.98 -2.52
CA GLU A 77 -12.84 14.69 -1.84
C GLU A 77 -11.68 13.71 -2.10
N LEU A 78 -11.34 13.49 -3.39
CA LEU A 78 -10.23 12.61 -3.77
C LEU A 78 -8.88 13.11 -3.24
N ALA A 79 -8.69 14.42 -3.13
CA ALA A 79 -7.50 14.99 -2.50
C ALA A 79 -7.45 14.74 -0.99
N ALA A 80 -8.59 14.71 -0.31
CA ALA A 80 -8.68 14.35 1.10
C ALA A 80 -8.43 12.83 1.30
N GLN A 81 -9.06 11.99 0.48
CA GLN A 81 -8.85 10.54 0.49
C GLN A 81 -7.38 10.17 0.23
N TYR A 82 -6.73 10.83 -0.71
CA TYR A 82 -5.29 10.61 -0.96
C TYR A 82 -4.45 10.90 0.29
N ARG A 83 -4.74 12.01 1.00
CA ARG A 83 -4.01 12.37 2.23
C ARG A 83 -4.25 11.38 3.36
N ASP A 84 -5.49 10.91 3.49
CA ASP A 84 -5.87 9.92 4.49
C ASP A 84 -5.16 8.58 4.25
N VAL A 85 -5.24 8.05 3.04
CA VAL A 85 -4.54 6.80 2.67
C VAL A 85 -3.01 6.96 2.80
N ALA A 86 -2.46 8.13 2.45
CA ALA A 86 -1.03 8.38 2.63
C ALA A 86 -0.60 8.40 4.11
N ALA A 87 -1.47 8.93 5.00
CA ALA A 87 -1.23 8.89 6.44
C ALA A 87 -1.29 7.46 6.99
N GLN A 88 -2.31 6.67 6.59
CA GLN A 88 -2.44 5.25 6.95
C GLN A 88 -1.23 4.42 6.50
N VAL A 89 -0.80 4.60 5.25
CA VAL A 89 0.43 3.96 4.74
C VAL A 89 1.66 4.32 5.57
N GLY A 90 1.74 5.57 6.02
CA GLY A 90 2.82 6.02 6.90
C GLY A 90 2.78 5.37 8.29
N GLU A 91 1.58 5.14 8.81
CA GLU A 91 1.37 4.44 10.08
C GLU A 91 1.70 2.96 9.96
N ASP A 92 1.16 2.27 8.94
CA ASP A 92 1.46 0.87 8.64
C ASP A 92 2.97 0.62 8.56
N LEU A 93 3.69 1.50 7.87
CA LEU A 93 5.14 1.39 7.73
C LEU A 93 5.86 1.52 9.09
N ARG A 94 5.45 2.48 9.93
CA ARG A 94 6.04 2.64 11.27
C ARG A 94 5.78 1.42 12.14
N ASN A 95 4.55 0.90 12.12
CA ASN A 95 4.16 -0.28 12.89
C ASN A 95 4.91 -1.52 12.42
N ALA A 96 4.98 -1.77 11.10
CA ALA A 96 5.73 -2.88 10.54
C ALA A 96 7.23 -2.81 10.89
N TYR A 97 7.83 -1.61 10.83
CA TYR A 97 9.22 -1.41 11.22
C TYR A 97 9.45 -1.67 12.72
N ALA A 98 8.57 -1.18 13.58
CA ALA A 98 8.65 -1.41 15.03
C ALA A 98 8.55 -2.90 15.36
N THR A 99 7.60 -3.61 14.73
CA THR A 99 7.43 -5.06 14.88
C THR A 99 8.67 -5.80 14.41
N ALA A 100 9.18 -5.52 13.20
CA ALA A 100 10.36 -6.16 12.65
C ALA A 100 11.61 -5.95 13.52
N SER A 101 11.81 -4.73 14.02
CA SER A 101 12.94 -4.40 14.90
C SER A 101 12.86 -5.12 16.25
N THR A 102 11.65 -5.29 16.79
CA THR A 102 11.43 -5.97 18.06
C THR A 102 11.61 -7.48 17.90
N SER A 103 11.02 -8.10 16.89
CA SER A 103 11.17 -9.53 16.59
C SER A 103 12.64 -9.89 16.34
N LEU A 104 13.38 -9.03 15.62
CA LEU A 104 14.80 -9.25 15.38
C LEU A 104 15.61 -9.22 16.68
N ARG A 105 15.38 -8.22 17.56
CA ARG A 105 16.06 -8.15 18.86
C ARG A 105 15.76 -9.36 19.73
N GLN A 106 14.50 -9.83 19.73
CA GLN A 106 14.10 -11.02 20.47
C GLN A 106 14.81 -12.27 19.93
N ALA A 107 14.87 -12.46 18.62
CA ALA A 107 15.57 -13.59 18.01
C ALA A 107 17.09 -13.58 18.34
N ILE A 108 17.71 -12.38 18.32
CA ILE A 108 19.12 -12.21 18.70
C ILE A 108 19.34 -12.58 20.16
N TYR A 109 18.50 -12.08 21.09
CA TYR A 109 18.59 -12.42 22.51
C TYR A 109 18.45 -13.92 22.75
N LEU A 110 17.47 -14.58 22.12
CA LEU A 110 17.27 -16.00 22.26
C LEU A 110 18.46 -16.81 21.72
N ARG A 111 19.03 -16.39 20.59
CA ARG A 111 20.19 -17.04 19.98
C ARG A 111 21.45 -16.90 20.81
N ASP A 112 21.73 -15.67 21.29
CA ASP A 112 23.04 -15.34 21.82
C ASP A 112 23.12 -15.50 23.34
N GLU A 113 21.97 -15.48 24.05
CA GLU A 113 21.94 -15.55 25.49
C GLU A 113 21.12 -16.74 26.02
N LEU A 114 19.83 -16.84 25.68
CA LEU A 114 18.97 -17.84 26.34
C LEU A 114 19.34 -19.28 25.96
N VAL A 115 19.48 -19.57 24.68
CA VAL A 115 19.82 -20.93 24.21
C VAL A 115 21.21 -21.37 24.71
N PRO A 116 22.27 -20.55 24.65
CA PRO A 116 23.57 -20.91 25.23
C PRO A 116 23.51 -21.12 26.74
N SER A 117 22.83 -20.27 27.51
CA SER A 117 22.67 -20.41 28.96
C SER A 117 21.93 -21.69 29.33
N ALA A 118 20.83 -22.00 28.65
CA ALA A 118 20.09 -23.25 28.87
C ALA A 118 20.91 -24.49 28.51
N ARG A 119 21.71 -24.41 27.45
CA ARG A 119 22.63 -25.51 27.06
C ARG A 119 23.72 -25.73 28.12
N GLU A 120 24.27 -24.67 28.66
CA GLU A 120 25.28 -24.76 29.71
C GLU A 120 24.69 -25.32 31.00
N ALA A 121 23.48 -24.87 31.40
CA ALA A 121 22.76 -25.42 32.54
C ALA A 121 22.53 -26.95 32.39
N TYR A 122 22.08 -27.39 31.22
CA TYR A 122 21.93 -28.81 30.92
C TYR A 122 23.27 -29.56 31.00
N ARG A 123 24.35 -28.98 30.47
CA ARG A 123 25.69 -29.58 30.54
C ARG A 123 26.17 -29.74 31.99
N ILE A 124 25.97 -28.74 32.80
CA ILE A 124 26.33 -28.74 34.23
C ILE A 124 25.53 -29.84 34.98
N ALA A 125 24.20 -29.84 34.83
CA ALA A 125 23.32 -30.82 35.44
C ALA A 125 23.69 -32.27 35.06
N SER A 126 23.92 -32.51 33.76
CA SER A 126 24.31 -33.81 33.20
C SER A 126 25.68 -34.29 33.77
N THR A 127 26.65 -33.37 33.85
CA THR A 127 27.98 -33.70 34.44
C THR A 127 27.86 -33.96 35.93
N SER A 128 27.11 -33.14 36.68
CA SER A 128 26.89 -33.35 38.13
C SER A 128 26.18 -34.67 38.41
N TYR A 129 25.20 -35.04 37.58
CA TYR A 129 24.52 -36.35 37.69
C TYR A 129 25.49 -37.51 37.51
N SER A 130 26.37 -37.46 36.49
CA SER A 130 27.36 -38.52 36.24
C SER A 130 28.36 -38.67 37.39
N LEU A 131 28.58 -37.62 38.18
CA LEU A 131 29.44 -37.61 39.36
C LEU A 131 28.66 -37.91 40.68
N GLY A 132 27.36 -38.18 40.60
CA GLY A 132 26.52 -38.48 41.75
C GLY A 132 26.08 -37.23 42.54
N GLY A 133 26.33 -36.01 42.03
CA GLY A 133 26.07 -34.75 42.73
C GLY A 133 24.72 -34.09 42.38
N ALA A 134 23.98 -34.63 41.41
CA ALA A 134 22.65 -34.12 41.01
C ALA A 134 21.66 -35.30 40.83
N SER A 135 20.36 -35.01 40.88
CA SER A 135 19.30 -35.97 40.65
C SER A 135 18.95 -36.08 39.17
N ALA A 136 18.40 -37.23 38.76
CA ALA A 136 17.87 -37.41 37.39
C ALA A 136 16.77 -36.41 37.05
N LEU A 137 16.01 -35.96 38.03
CA LEU A 137 14.96 -34.96 37.83
C LEU A 137 15.56 -33.60 37.42
N GLU A 138 16.67 -33.17 38.05
CA GLU A 138 17.37 -31.94 37.67
C GLU A 138 17.88 -31.97 36.24
N VAL A 139 18.37 -33.11 35.75
CA VAL A 139 18.79 -33.25 34.35
C VAL A 139 17.61 -33.17 33.41
N ILE A 140 16.47 -33.79 33.75
CA ILE A 140 15.26 -33.75 32.93
C ILE A 140 14.71 -32.28 32.86
N ASP A 141 14.71 -31.56 33.99
CA ASP A 141 14.24 -30.19 34.02
C ASP A 141 15.17 -29.25 33.22
N ALA A 142 16.48 -29.43 33.34
CA ALA A 142 17.44 -28.68 32.51
C ALA A 142 17.31 -29.01 31.02
N GLN A 143 17.03 -30.28 30.66
CA GLN A 143 16.78 -30.69 29.30
C GLN A 143 15.49 -30.06 28.74
N ARG A 144 14.41 -30.03 29.53
CA ARG A 144 13.15 -29.37 29.14
C ARG A 144 13.38 -27.88 28.90
N THR A 145 14.08 -27.22 29.81
CA THR A 145 14.42 -25.78 29.67
C THR A 145 15.20 -25.50 28.39
N LEU A 146 16.16 -26.37 28.03
CA LEU A 146 16.89 -26.26 26.75
C LEU A 146 15.98 -26.44 25.53
N LEU A 147 15.10 -27.44 25.54
CA LEU A 147 14.16 -27.68 24.46
C LEU A 147 13.17 -26.51 24.31
N ASP A 148 12.68 -25.96 25.43
CA ASP A 148 11.80 -24.80 25.42
C ASP A 148 12.50 -23.57 24.85
N ALA A 149 13.76 -23.32 25.24
CA ALA A 149 14.55 -22.22 24.70
C ALA A 149 14.79 -22.37 23.18
N GLN A 150 15.07 -23.58 22.71
CA GLN A 150 15.23 -23.86 21.26
C GLN A 150 13.93 -23.67 20.49
N THR A 151 12.82 -24.11 21.07
CA THR A 151 11.48 -23.94 20.45
C THR A 151 11.10 -22.46 20.36
N GLN A 152 11.35 -21.69 21.43
CA GLN A 152 11.14 -20.23 21.44
C GLN A 152 12.00 -19.53 20.38
N TYR A 153 13.27 -19.95 20.23
CA TYR A 153 14.14 -19.40 19.19
C TYR A 153 13.61 -19.70 17.77
N ALA A 154 13.17 -20.93 17.52
CA ALA A 154 12.56 -21.29 16.23
C ALA A 154 11.30 -20.45 15.93
N ALA A 155 10.44 -20.25 16.93
CA ALA A 155 9.25 -19.40 16.83
C ALA A 155 9.64 -17.93 16.59
N ALA A 156 10.68 -17.43 17.26
CA ALA A 156 11.16 -16.08 17.03
C ALA A 156 11.72 -15.86 15.62
N LEU A 157 12.39 -16.84 15.03
CA LEU A 157 12.84 -16.79 13.63
C LEU A 157 11.66 -16.73 12.65
N ALA A 158 10.59 -17.51 12.91
CA ALA A 158 9.37 -17.41 12.11
C ALA A 158 8.76 -16.00 12.21
N ALA A 159 8.64 -15.45 13.43
CA ALA A 159 8.14 -14.09 13.65
C ALA A 159 8.99 -13.01 12.97
N VAL A 160 10.30 -13.18 12.86
CA VAL A 160 11.16 -12.27 12.08
C VAL A 160 10.83 -12.34 10.59
N ASN A 161 10.62 -13.54 10.03
CA ASN A 161 10.27 -13.70 8.63
C ASN A 161 8.89 -13.08 8.32
N ASP A 162 7.91 -13.29 9.19
CA ASP A 162 6.58 -12.69 9.05
C ASP A 162 6.66 -11.15 9.11
N ALA A 163 7.43 -10.62 10.05
CA ALA A 163 7.62 -9.17 10.20
C ALA A 163 8.37 -8.55 9.00
N ILE A 164 9.30 -9.28 8.38
CA ILE A 164 9.96 -8.87 7.12
C ILE A 164 8.95 -8.82 5.98
N ALA A 165 8.11 -9.84 5.83
CA ALA A 165 7.06 -9.88 4.81
C ALA A 165 6.05 -8.71 4.99
N ASP A 166 5.67 -8.42 6.24
CA ASP A 166 4.80 -7.28 6.55
C ASP A 166 5.47 -5.94 6.21
N LEU A 167 6.77 -5.81 6.46
CA LEU A 167 7.53 -4.61 6.11
C LEU A 167 7.63 -4.45 4.59
N GLU A 168 7.86 -5.52 3.84
CA GLU A 168 7.86 -5.52 2.37
C GLU A 168 6.48 -5.14 1.82
N ARG A 169 5.41 -5.67 2.39
CA ARG A 169 4.03 -5.28 2.06
C ARG A 169 3.79 -3.81 2.37
N ALA A 170 4.25 -3.32 3.52
CA ALA A 170 4.10 -1.91 3.92
C ALA A 170 4.90 -0.95 3.03
N THR A 171 6.05 -1.35 2.51
CA THR A 171 6.87 -0.54 1.58
C THR A 171 6.39 -0.62 0.14
N GLY A 172 5.67 -1.70 -0.24
CA GLY A 172 5.27 -2.00 -1.61
C GLY A 172 6.44 -2.44 -2.50
N ALA A 173 7.54 -2.89 -1.91
CA ALA A 173 8.72 -3.37 -2.63
C ALA A 173 9.54 -4.34 -1.77
N PRO A 174 10.21 -5.35 -2.35
CA PRO A 174 11.09 -6.23 -1.62
C PRO A 174 12.29 -5.45 -1.04
N LEU A 175 12.67 -5.79 0.20
CA LEU A 175 13.76 -5.10 0.91
C LEU A 175 15.09 -5.17 0.15
N SER A 176 15.33 -6.24 -0.61
CA SER A 176 16.49 -6.40 -1.47
C SER A 176 16.62 -5.33 -2.56
N SER A 177 15.48 -4.80 -3.04
CA SER A 177 15.47 -3.71 -4.03
C SER A 177 15.68 -2.34 -3.40
N ILE A 178 15.31 -2.18 -2.13
CA ILE A 178 15.49 -0.93 -1.37
C ILE A 178 16.97 -0.77 -0.99
N ALA A 179 17.62 -1.87 -0.58
CA ALA A 179 19.04 -1.87 -0.23
C ALA A 179 19.95 -1.52 -1.44
N ARG A 180 19.62 -2.00 -2.65
CA ARG A 180 20.36 -1.66 -3.88
C ARG A 180 20.20 -0.21 -4.31
N GLY A 181 18.98 0.35 -4.19
CA GLY A 181 18.71 1.75 -4.57
C GLY A 181 19.38 2.79 -3.65
N GLY A 182 19.78 2.41 -2.44
CA GLY A 182 20.52 3.27 -1.52
C GLY A 182 22.03 3.35 -1.79
N SER A 183 22.57 2.41 -2.57
CA SER A 183 24.01 2.37 -2.95
C SER A 183 24.32 3.24 -4.16
N ASP A 184 23.36 3.50 -5.03
CA ASP A 184 23.53 4.30 -6.25
C ASP A 184 23.32 5.82 -6.04
N ALA A 185 23.00 6.25 -4.81
CA ALA A 185 22.69 7.64 -4.46
C ALA A 185 23.81 8.32 -3.64
N ARG A 186 25.06 7.83 -3.69
CA ARG A 186 26.22 8.46 -3.05
C ARG A 186 27.27 8.88 -4.06
#